data_f804d814c6ec771e0e346858dc790ceb
#
_entry.id   f804d814c6ec771e0e346858dc790ceb
#
_cell.length_a   1.000
_cell.length_b   1.000
_cell.length_c   1.000
_cell.angle_alpha   90.00
_cell.angle_beta   90.00
_cell.angle_gamma   90.00
#
_symmetry.space_group_name_H-M   'P 1'
#
loop_
_entity.id
_entity.type
_entity.pdbx_description
1 polymer ?
#
loop_
_entity_poly.entity_id
_entity_poly.type
_entity_poly.pdbx_seq_one_letter_code
_entity_poly.pdbx_strand_id
1 'polypeptide(L)'
;IEPKFSLIADPFATYSRFKVLPENADDLTTIVEGLTLYKNGSAVVNIDKDVKNGILTMDGLDQDTDYTIGYSLTTRPDGIPESQTIQIHTETASQIPNGDFSQKERTIDWNPITAGGQYKYGATNMWNQSSIEIDTPKGWATLNPITCWRNAKVQNTWFCVPSTLMEGNSVVVRSVAYDHDGKLPAVDDHGLSVRAKYSRNKPSSFANKASGELFLGSYAYDGSDHRVDGIEFASRPASITFNYSYAPISGEVGLMYIAVVGDDGNILAESRADIKTATNKEMTVSLPTYPFGKKPSLLRLSFKSSKTVIDVPVPDNIQDVTNTTGLSGQTISANQYKSLCVGSKLTLTNIELNY
;
A
#
# COMPACT_ATOMS: atom_id res chain seq x y z
N ILE A 1 -21.72 -21.43 46.10
CA ILE A 1 -20.50 -22.00 45.49
C ILE A 1 -20.04 -20.98 44.42
N GLU A 2 -18.81 -20.55 44.54
CA GLU A 2 -18.22 -19.60 43.58
C GLU A 2 -18.13 -20.30 42.21
N PRO A 3 -18.59 -19.65 41.12
CA PRO A 3 -18.56 -20.29 39.80
C PRO A 3 -17.11 -20.50 39.36
N LYS A 4 -16.87 -21.63 38.68
CA LYS A 4 -15.57 -22.00 38.17
C LYS A 4 -15.43 -21.61 36.71
N PHE A 5 -14.24 -21.09 36.37
CA PHE A 5 -13.93 -20.67 35.01
C PHE A 5 -12.42 -20.64 34.79
N SER A 6 -12.05 -20.56 33.52
CA SER A 6 -10.70 -20.19 33.07
C SER A 6 -10.73 -18.89 32.26
N LEU A 7 -9.58 -18.26 32.13
CA LEU A 7 -9.42 -17.00 31.39
C LEU A 7 -8.34 -17.18 30.33
N ILE A 8 -8.63 -16.79 29.08
CA ILE A 8 -7.67 -16.80 27.99
C ILE A 8 -7.38 -15.35 27.61
N ALA A 9 -6.11 -15.00 27.45
CA ALA A 9 -5.69 -13.66 27.04
C ALA A 9 -5.41 -13.59 25.55
N ASP A 10 -5.69 -12.42 24.98
CA ASP A 10 -5.38 -12.04 23.60
C ASP A 10 -4.77 -10.63 23.61
N PRO A 11 -3.45 -10.52 23.87
CA PRO A 11 -2.76 -9.24 23.98
C PRO A 11 -2.52 -8.60 22.61
N PHE A 12 -2.80 -7.31 22.53
CA PHE A 12 -2.49 -6.37 21.44
C PHE A 12 -1.33 -5.45 21.86
N ALA A 13 -1.01 -4.45 21.06
CA ALA A 13 0.09 -3.55 21.37
C ALA A 13 -0.21 -2.62 22.58
N THR A 14 -1.45 -2.13 22.71
CA THR A 14 -1.83 -1.13 23.72
C THR A 14 -2.95 -1.57 24.65
N TYR A 15 -3.49 -2.75 24.45
CA TYR A 15 -4.57 -3.33 25.24
C TYR A 15 -4.52 -4.85 25.19
N SER A 16 -5.30 -5.51 26.06
CA SER A 16 -5.51 -6.96 25.98
C SER A 16 -6.97 -7.31 26.16
N ARG A 17 -7.44 -8.28 25.39
CA ARG A 17 -8.75 -8.91 25.60
C ARG A 17 -8.57 -10.18 26.40
N PHE A 18 -9.56 -10.47 27.25
CA PHE A 18 -9.61 -11.66 28.09
C PHE A 18 -10.96 -12.33 27.88
N LYS A 19 -10.94 -13.59 27.44
CA LYS A 19 -12.16 -14.37 27.25
C LYS A 19 -12.39 -15.29 28.42
N VAL A 20 -13.57 -15.18 29.03
CA VAL A 20 -14.05 -16.05 30.10
C VAL A 20 -14.57 -17.35 29.49
N LEU A 21 -14.09 -18.45 30.03
CA LEU A 21 -14.57 -19.81 29.71
C LEU A 21 -15.14 -20.44 31.01
N PRO A 22 -16.47 -20.31 31.26
CA PRO A 22 -17.09 -20.88 32.44
C PRO A 22 -17.17 -22.40 32.32
N GLU A 23 -17.08 -23.12 33.46
CA GLU A 23 -17.40 -24.56 33.49
C GLU A 23 -18.89 -24.80 33.21
N ASN A 24 -19.77 -23.92 33.72
CA ASN A 24 -21.20 -23.91 33.43
C ASN A 24 -21.54 -22.63 32.62
N ALA A 25 -22.14 -22.82 31.44
CA ALA A 25 -22.47 -21.70 30.53
C ALA A 25 -23.44 -20.67 31.17
N ASP A 26 -24.31 -21.09 32.06
CA ASP A 26 -25.28 -20.22 32.76
C ASP A 26 -24.58 -19.21 33.69
N ASP A 27 -23.35 -19.48 34.09
CA ASP A 27 -22.57 -18.58 34.97
C ASP A 27 -21.85 -17.46 34.23
N LEU A 28 -21.83 -17.45 32.90
CA LEU A 28 -21.04 -16.50 32.10
C LEU A 28 -21.29 -15.03 32.48
N THR A 29 -22.56 -14.65 32.53
CA THR A 29 -22.95 -13.27 32.89
C THR A 29 -22.45 -12.88 34.28
N THR A 30 -22.71 -13.74 35.28
CA THR A 30 -22.30 -13.50 36.67
C THR A 30 -20.79 -13.37 36.79
N ILE A 31 -20.03 -14.21 36.08
CA ILE A 31 -18.57 -14.17 36.09
C ILE A 31 -18.07 -12.86 35.42
N VAL A 32 -18.53 -12.54 34.23
CA VAL A 32 -18.04 -11.34 33.52
C VAL A 32 -18.37 -10.06 34.29
N GLU A 33 -19.58 -9.94 34.81
CA GLU A 33 -19.98 -8.76 35.59
C GLU A 33 -19.18 -8.63 36.90
N GLY A 34 -18.97 -9.74 37.59
CA GLY A 34 -18.29 -9.76 38.89
C GLY A 34 -16.76 -9.75 38.82
N LEU A 35 -16.18 -10.09 37.67
CA LEU A 35 -14.73 -10.26 37.57
C LEU A 35 -13.96 -8.93 37.71
N THR A 36 -12.97 -8.94 38.56
CA THR A 36 -11.97 -7.86 38.73
C THR A 36 -10.65 -8.36 38.16
N LEU A 37 -10.01 -7.54 37.32
CA LEU A 37 -8.68 -7.77 36.79
C LEU A 37 -7.66 -6.90 37.56
N TYR A 38 -6.46 -7.44 37.70
CA TYR A 38 -5.35 -6.79 38.41
C TYR A 38 -4.13 -6.71 37.50
N LYS A 39 -3.62 -5.51 37.30
CA LYS A 39 -2.38 -5.28 36.55
C LYS A 39 -1.21 -5.16 37.51
N ASN A 40 -0.28 -6.10 37.47
CA ASN A 40 0.87 -6.13 38.39
C ASN A 40 0.48 -5.95 39.89
N GLY A 41 -0.58 -6.62 40.29
CA GLY A 41 -1.10 -6.61 41.65
C GLY A 41 -2.08 -5.49 42.00
N SER A 42 -2.29 -4.50 41.14
CA SER A 42 -3.23 -3.40 41.34
C SER A 42 -4.53 -3.60 40.56
N ALA A 43 -5.68 -3.43 41.23
CA ALA A 43 -6.98 -3.54 40.59
C ALA A 43 -7.15 -2.50 39.46
N VAL A 44 -7.66 -2.92 38.31
CA VAL A 44 -7.94 -2.05 37.18
C VAL A 44 -9.38 -1.60 37.26
N VAL A 45 -9.61 -0.29 37.29
CA VAL A 45 -10.94 0.29 37.51
C VAL A 45 -11.80 0.32 36.25
N ASN A 46 -11.19 0.61 35.12
CA ASN A 46 -11.90 0.79 33.85
C ASN A 46 -11.65 -0.42 32.92
N ILE A 47 -12.49 -1.45 33.07
CA ILE A 47 -12.51 -2.62 32.22
C ILE A 47 -13.79 -2.57 31.36
N ASP A 48 -13.65 -2.58 30.05
CA ASP A 48 -14.80 -2.76 29.17
C ASP A 48 -15.25 -4.23 29.20
N LYS A 49 -16.56 -4.46 29.36
CA LYS A 49 -17.14 -5.80 29.57
C LYS A 49 -18.20 -6.11 28.52
N ASP A 50 -17.83 -6.92 27.55
CA ASP A 50 -18.79 -7.54 26.62
C ASP A 50 -19.36 -8.83 27.26
N VAL A 51 -20.40 -8.65 28.08
CA VAL A 51 -21.03 -9.74 28.82
C VAL A 51 -21.55 -10.84 27.88
N LYS A 52 -22.12 -10.47 26.73
CA LYS A 52 -22.69 -11.40 25.77
C LYS A 52 -21.66 -12.35 25.18
N ASN A 53 -20.49 -11.86 24.86
CA ASN A 53 -19.40 -12.63 24.26
C ASN A 53 -18.39 -13.15 25.29
N GLY A 54 -18.54 -12.78 26.55
CA GLY A 54 -17.65 -13.18 27.63
C GLY A 54 -16.27 -12.59 27.53
N ILE A 55 -16.15 -11.34 27.03
CA ILE A 55 -14.87 -10.69 26.78
C ILE A 55 -14.73 -9.45 27.68
N LEU A 56 -13.58 -9.36 28.34
CA LEU A 56 -13.15 -8.16 29.04
C LEU A 56 -11.99 -7.53 28.27
N THR A 57 -11.99 -6.19 28.16
CA THR A 57 -10.90 -5.45 27.52
C THR A 57 -10.23 -4.55 28.52
N MET A 58 -8.92 -4.68 28.65
CA MET A 58 -8.05 -3.86 29.49
C MET A 58 -7.18 -2.98 28.61
N ASP A 59 -7.40 -1.69 28.64
CA ASP A 59 -6.62 -0.68 27.93
C ASP A 59 -5.42 -0.16 28.73
N GLY A 60 -4.61 0.69 28.13
CA GLY A 60 -3.51 1.38 28.78
C GLY A 60 -2.33 0.46 29.12
N LEU A 61 -2.05 -0.47 28.23
CA LEU A 61 -0.84 -1.28 28.25
C LEU A 61 0.23 -0.63 27.37
N ASP A 62 1.49 -0.83 27.74
CA ASP A 62 2.63 -0.45 26.90
C ASP A 62 2.92 -1.57 25.91
N GLN A 63 3.37 -1.20 24.72
CA GLN A 63 3.78 -2.17 23.70
C GLN A 63 5.04 -2.94 24.13
N ASP A 64 5.22 -4.14 23.57
CA ASP A 64 6.42 -4.97 23.77
C ASP A 64 6.78 -5.16 25.24
N THR A 65 5.76 -5.37 26.09
CA THR A 65 5.91 -5.37 27.55
C THR A 65 5.25 -6.60 28.17
N ASP A 66 5.93 -7.16 29.17
CA ASP A 66 5.42 -8.26 29.98
C ASP A 66 4.54 -7.76 31.12
N TYR A 67 3.38 -8.40 31.31
CA TYR A 67 2.47 -8.14 32.42
C TYR A 67 2.04 -9.42 33.11
N THR A 68 1.92 -9.34 34.43
CA THR A 68 1.21 -10.34 35.24
C THR A 68 -0.21 -9.84 35.51
N ILE A 69 -1.20 -10.50 34.93
CA ILE A 69 -2.61 -10.16 35.07
C ILE A 69 -3.26 -11.14 36.03
N GLY A 70 -3.62 -10.63 37.22
CA GLY A 70 -4.43 -11.37 38.17
C GLY A 70 -5.92 -11.21 37.89
N TYR A 71 -6.72 -12.14 38.38
CA TYR A 71 -8.18 -12.07 38.25
C TYR A 71 -8.90 -12.69 39.47
N SER A 72 -10.04 -12.12 39.85
CA SER A 72 -10.82 -12.61 40.99
C SER A 72 -12.27 -12.15 40.92
N LEU A 73 -13.22 -12.99 41.31
CA LEU A 73 -14.64 -12.62 41.52
C LEU A 73 -14.87 -11.88 42.84
N THR A 74 -13.97 -12.03 43.79
CA THR A 74 -14.05 -11.36 45.09
C THR A 74 -12.85 -10.43 45.32
N THR A 75 -13.03 -9.35 46.09
CA THR A 75 -11.91 -8.49 46.44
C THR A 75 -10.88 -9.27 47.23
N ARG A 76 -9.62 -9.20 46.86
CA ARG A 76 -8.49 -9.92 47.46
C ARG A 76 -7.51 -8.92 48.10
N PRO A 77 -7.72 -8.51 49.36
CA PRO A 77 -6.81 -7.59 50.03
C PRO A 77 -5.42 -8.20 50.28
N ASP A 78 -5.33 -9.51 50.38
CA ASP A 78 -4.08 -10.25 50.66
C ASP A 78 -3.30 -10.64 49.39
N GLY A 79 -3.73 -10.13 48.23
CA GLY A 79 -3.12 -10.40 46.94
C GLY A 79 -3.83 -11.53 46.15
N ILE A 80 -3.45 -11.67 44.91
CA ILE A 80 -4.01 -12.68 43.97
C ILE A 80 -3.16 -13.93 44.02
N PRO A 81 -3.75 -15.11 44.26
CA PRO A 81 -3.02 -16.38 44.19
C PRO A 81 -2.38 -16.58 42.79
N GLU A 82 -1.22 -17.20 42.73
CA GLU A 82 -0.51 -17.46 41.47
C GLU A 82 -1.38 -18.27 40.50
N SER A 83 -2.23 -19.18 41.01
CA SER A 83 -3.20 -19.94 40.20
C SER A 83 -4.30 -19.09 39.55
N GLN A 84 -4.43 -17.83 39.91
CA GLN A 84 -5.36 -16.85 39.36
C GLN A 84 -4.60 -15.70 38.65
N THR A 85 -3.48 -16.02 38.04
CA THR A 85 -2.70 -15.08 37.24
C THR A 85 -2.46 -15.63 35.84
N ILE A 86 -2.33 -14.70 34.89
CA ILE A 86 -1.94 -14.98 33.51
C ILE A 86 -0.76 -14.08 33.17
N GLN A 87 0.27 -14.67 32.58
CA GLN A 87 1.37 -13.90 32.00
C GLN A 87 1.00 -13.55 30.58
N ILE A 88 1.15 -12.27 30.22
CA ILE A 88 0.95 -11.79 28.85
C ILE A 88 2.16 -10.98 28.40
N HIS A 89 2.43 -11.00 27.10
CA HIS A 89 3.37 -10.11 26.44
C HIS A 89 2.60 -9.35 25.35
N THR A 90 2.61 -8.02 25.43
CA THR A 90 1.93 -7.18 24.42
C THR A 90 2.69 -7.16 23.10
N GLU A 91 1.95 -7.00 21.99
CA GLU A 91 2.56 -6.89 20.67
C GLU A 91 3.38 -5.59 20.55
N THR A 92 4.36 -5.59 19.66
CA THR A 92 5.03 -4.37 19.22
C THR A 92 4.06 -3.55 18.36
N ALA A 93 4.01 -2.23 18.53
CA ALA A 93 3.29 -1.32 17.64
C ALA A 93 4.12 -1.04 16.38
N SER A 94 4.26 -2.04 15.51
CA SER A 94 5.11 -1.96 14.32
C SER A 94 4.55 -0.97 13.30
N GLN A 95 5.42 -0.18 12.68
CA GLN A 95 5.05 0.77 11.65
C GLN A 95 5.35 0.24 10.24
N ILE A 96 4.75 0.87 9.26
CA ILE A 96 5.01 0.63 7.85
C ILE A 96 6.46 1.04 7.55
N PRO A 97 7.24 0.20 6.84
CA PRO A 97 8.58 0.59 6.44
C PRO A 97 8.52 1.82 5.53
N ASN A 98 9.35 2.83 5.85
CA ASN A 98 9.48 4.05 5.04
C ASN A 98 8.12 4.73 4.72
N GLY A 99 7.23 4.81 5.72
CA GLY A 99 5.91 5.44 5.56
C GLY A 99 5.97 6.95 5.37
N ASP A 100 7.06 7.60 5.78
CA ASP A 100 7.37 9.02 5.58
C ASP A 100 8.05 9.30 4.21
N PHE A 101 8.35 8.27 3.45
CA PHE A 101 9.03 8.33 2.15
C PHE A 101 10.38 9.06 2.16
N SER A 102 11.06 9.07 3.29
CA SER A 102 12.38 9.70 3.43
C SER A 102 13.48 8.92 2.71
N GLN A 103 13.29 7.62 2.49
CA GLN A 103 14.23 6.75 1.81
C GLN A 103 13.75 6.43 0.39
N LYS A 104 14.64 6.60 -0.56
CA LYS A 104 14.38 6.31 -1.98
C LYS A 104 15.45 5.41 -2.57
N GLU A 105 15.07 4.72 -3.63
CA GLU A 105 15.97 3.89 -4.42
C GLU A 105 15.81 4.16 -5.91
N ARG A 106 16.91 4.08 -6.65
CA ARG A 106 16.90 4.19 -8.10
C ARG A 106 16.41 2.87 -8.68
N THR A 107 15.20 2.85 -9.22
CA THR A 107 14.58 1.65 -9.80
C THR A 107 14.70 1.59 -11.32
N ILE A 108 14.81 2.74 -11.97
CA ILE A 108 15.04 2.83 -13.40
C ILE A 108 16.17 3.81 -13.66
N ASP A 109 17.20 3.31 -14.31
CA ASP A 109 18.32 4.06 -14.81
C ASP A 109 18.53 3.66 -16.28
N TRP A 110 17.85 4.38 -17.16
CA TRP A 110 17.82 4.03 -18.57
C TRP A 110 18.32 5.20 -19.43
N ASN A 111 19.40 4.94 -20.14
CA ASN A 111 19.95 5.86 -21.10
C ASN A 111 19.56 5.44 -22.52
N PRO A 112 18.65 6.15 -23.17
CA PRO A 112 18.22 5.80 -24.51
C PRO A 112 19.32 5.88 -25.55
N ILE A 113 20.33 6.70 -25.35
CA ILE A 113 21.44 6.88 -26.29
C ILE A 113 22.43 5.71 -26.21
N THR A 114 22.71 5.22 -25.02
CA THR A 114 23.68 4.14 -24.79
C THR A 114 23.08 2.76 -24.89
N ALA A 115 21.77 2.63 -24.81
CA ALA A 115 21.10 1.35 -24.87
C ALA A 115 21.12 0.73 -26.28
N GLY A 116 22.09 1.00 -27.10
CA GLY A 116 22.43 0.44 -28.42
C GLY A 116 21.24 0.04 -29.30
N GLY A 117 21.29 0.22 -30.56
CA GLY A 117 20.35 -0.35 -31.53
C GLY A 117 18.86 -0.01 -31.41
N GLN A 118 18.40 0.45 -30.28
CA GLN A 118 16.99 0.74 -30.09
C GLN A 118 16.46 1.90 -30.91
N TYR A 119 17.34 2.78 -31.27
CA TYR A 119 17.00 3.97 -32.06
C TYR A 119 17.53 3.89 -33.48
N LYS A 120 17.73 2.69 -34.01
CA LYS A 120 18.21 2.45 -35.35
C LYS A 120 17.41 3.19 -36.46
N TYR A 121 16.19 3.56 -36.13
CA TYR A 121 15.34 4.33 -37.04
C TYR A 121 15.44 5.84 -36.86
N GLY A 122 16.54 6.34 -36.38
CA GLY A 122 16.75 7.76 -36.18
C GLY A 122 16.08 8.28 -34.90
N ALA A 123 15.60 7.41 -34.05
CA ALA A 123 14.98 7.77 -32.80
C ALA A 123 15.93 8.51 -31.85
N THR A 124 17.20 8.21 -31.91
CA THR A 124 18.25 8.96 -31.22
C THR A 124 18.17 10.45 -31.42
N ASN A 125 17.89 10.88 -32.63
CA ASN A 125 17.75 12.29 -32.94
C ASN A 125 16.45 12.88 -32.44
N MET A 126 15.42 12.05 -32.33
CA MET A 126 14.11 12.45 -31.80
C MET A 126 14.10 12.51 -30.29
N TRP A 127 14.74 11.55 -29.68
CA TRP A 127 14.81 11.42 -28.24
C TRP A 127 16.20 11.81 -27.72
N ASN A 128 16.79 12.82 -28.32
CA ASN A 128 18.08 13.35 -27.86
C ASN A 128 17.92 13.92 -26.44
N GLN A 129 17.96 13.04 -25.49
CA GLN A 129 17.74 13.36 -24.10
C GLN A 129 18.78 12.70 -23.19
N SER A 130 18.91 13.25 -22.02
CA SER A 130 19.63 12.64 -20.92
C SER A 130 18.95 11.33 -20.50
N SER A 131 19.68 10.50 -19.78
CA SER A 131 19.15 9.29 -19.16
C SER A 131 17.88 9.57 -18.34
N ILE A 132 16.98 8.58 -18.34
CA ILE A 132 15.79 8.62 -17.52
C ILE A 132 16.13 7.94 -16.20
N GLU A 133 16.09 8.74 -15.16
CA GLU A 133 16.30 8.29 -13.80
C GLU A 133 15.01 8.37 -13.02
N ILE A 134 14.58 7.23 -12.46
CA ILE A 134 13.33 7.13 -11.70
C ILE A 134 13.66 6.57 -10.33
N ASP A 135 13.40 7.38 -9.32
CA ASP A 135 13.45 6.99 -7.93
C ASP A 135 12.05 6.60 -7.45
N THR A 136 11.98 5.54 -6.68
CA THR A 136 10.78 5.05 -6.00
C THR A 136 11.05 4.94 -4.50
N PRO A 137 10.02 4.90 -3.64
CA PRO A 137 10.23 4.75 -2.21
C PRO A 137 10.82 3.37 -1.91
N LYS A 138 11.92 3.35 -1.16
CA LYS A 138 12.58 2.10 -0.78
C LYS A 138 11.66 1.22 0.07
N GLY A 139 11.62 -0.08 -0.25
CA GLY A 139 10.79 -1.05 0.45
C GLY A 139 9.33 -1.12 -0.01
N TRP A 140 8.99 -0.39 -1.08
CA TRP A 140 7.68 -0.43 -1.70
C TRP A 140 7.77 -0.94 -3.14
N ALA A 141 6.76 -1.69 -3.54
CA ALA A 141 6.61 -2.13 -4.93
C ALA A 141 5.71 -1.18 -5.72
N THR A 142 5.94 -1.13 -7.03
CA THR A 142 5.22 -0.28 -7.97
C THR A 142 4.96 -1.04 -9.27
N LEU A 143 4.10 -0.52 -10.16
CA LEU A 143 3.89 -1.06 -11.50
C LEU A 143 4.90 -0.56 -12.55
N ASN A 144 5.93 0.18 -12.15
CA ASN A 144 6.97 0.63 -13.08
C ASN A 144 7.63 -0.50 -13.87
N PRO A 145 7.87 -1.70 -13.30
CA PRO A 145 8.44 -2.81 -14.07
C PRO A 145 7.67 -3.14 -15.34
N ILE A 146 6.34 -3.07 -15.34
CA ILE A 146 5.55 -3.29 -16.56
C ILE A 146 5.37 -2.01 -17.38
N THR A 147 5.09 -0.87 -16.76
CA THR A 147 4.81 0.37 -17.52
C THR A 147 6.06 0.97 -18.16
N CYS A 148 7.24 0.63 -17.65
CA CYS A 148 8.54 1.01 -18.17
C CYS A 148 9.32 -0.16 -18.80
N TRP A 149 8.71 -1.34 -18.88
CA TRP A 149 9.36 -2.51 -19.44
C TRP A 149 9.64 -2.32 -20.92
N ARG A 150 10.78 -2.82 -21.32
CA ARG A 150 11.21 -2.78 -22.67
C ARG A 150 11.57 -4.17 -23.17
N ASN A 151 10.87 -4.62 -24.19
CA ASN A 151 11.24 -5.82 -24.89
C ASN A 151 12.49 -5.55 -25.74
N ALA A 152 13.60 -6.18 -25.43
CA ALA A 152 14.84 -6.05 -26.19
C ALA A 152 14.71 -6.50 -27.67
N LYS A 153 13.70 -7.31 -27.98
CA LYS A 153 13.41 -7.79 -29.35
C LYS A 153 12.56 -6.79 -30.14
N VAL A 154 11.86 -5.89 -29.48
CA VAL A 154 11.00 -4.89 -30.11
C VAL A 154 11.66 -3.52 -29.94
N GLN A 155 12.21 -3.01 -31.01
CA GLN A 155 13.06 -1.80 -30.98
C GLN A 155 12.28 -0.48 -30.97
N ASN A 156 10.97 -0.52 -30.94
CA ASN A 156 10.08 0.63 -31.09
C ASN A 156 9.25 0.92 -29.84
N THR A 157 9.77 0.67 -28.66
CA THR A 157 9.12 1.02 -27.42
C THR A 157 9.31 2.51 -27.13
N TRP A 158 8.33 3.31 -27.48
CA TRP A 158 8.42 4.76 -27.44
C TRP A 158 8.03 5.35 -26.08
N PHE A 159 7.25 4.63 -25.31
CA PHE A 159 6.64 5.15 -24.09
C PHE A 159 6.96 4.26 -22.90
N CYS A 160 8.06 4.57 -22.28
CA CYS A 160 8.37 4.14 -20.92
C CYS A 160 7.81 5.20 -19.97
N VAL A 161 6.63 4.97 -19.42
CA VAL A 161 5.95 5.94 -18.56
C VAL A 161 5.92 5.43 -17.14
N PRO A 162 6.66 6.04 -16.21
CA PRO A 162 6.62 5.60 -14.82
C PRO A 162 5.24 5.88 -14.22
N SER A 163 4.60 4.81 -13.75
CA SER A 163 3.34 4.89 -13.03
C SER A 163 3.52 5.41 -11.60
N THR A 164 4.73 5.29 -11.06
CA THR A 164 5.07 5.76 -9.72
C THR A 164 6.47 6.36 -9.71
N LEU A 165 6.62 7.52 -9.08
CA LEU A 165 7.92 8.17 -8.90
C LEU A 165 7.93 9.03 -7.64
N MET A 166 9.14 9.36 -7.18
CA MET A 166 9.36 10.28 -6.07
C MET A 166 9.46 11.72 -6.58
N GLU A 167 8.76 12.63 -5.91
CA GLU A 167 8.92 14.08 -6.03
C GLU A 167 9.28 14.64 -4.65
N GLY A 168 10.57 14.86 -4.40
CA GLY A 168 11.04 15.17 -3.04
C GLY A 168 10.83 13.99 -2.09
N ASN A 169 10.10 14.23 -0.99
CA ASN A 169 9.67 13.21 -0.02
C ASN A 169 8.20 12.80 -0.25
N SER A 170 7.67 13.02 -1.43
CA SER A 170 6.33 12.59 -1.81
C SER A 170 6.42 11.48 -2.84
N VAL A 171 5.48 10.56 -2.78
CA VAL A 171 5.30 9.53 -3.80
C VAL A 171 4.14 9.91 -4.69
N VAL A 172 4.38 9.92 -5.98
CA VAL A 172 3.36 10.21 -6.99
C VAL A 172 2.98 8.94 -7.71
N VAL A 173 1.73 8.54 -7.56
CA VAL A 173 1.11 7.36 -8.19
C VAL A 173 0.14 7.83 -9.26
N ARG A 174 0.32 7.39 -10.50
CA ARG A 174 -0.38 7.94 -11.66
C ARG A 174 -0.99 6.87 -12.53
N SER A 175 -2.17 7.13 -13.07
CA SER A 175 -2.69 6.36 -14.21
C SER A 175 -1.87 6.72 -15.44
N VAL A 176 -1.46 5.72 -16.21
CA VAL A 176 -0.58 5.90 -17.37
C VAL A 176 -1.05 5.09 -18.56
N ALA A 177 -0.75 5.60 -19.75
CA ALA A 177 -0.82 4.84 -20.98
C ALA A 177 0.61 4.53 -21.44
N TYR A 178 0.87 3.31 -21.82
CA TYR A 178 2.21 2.84 -22.14
C TYR A 178 2.19 1.81 -23.27
N ASP A 179 3.36 1.57 -23.85
CA ASP A 179 3.56 0.53 -24.84
C ASP A 179 4.93 -0.14 -24.64
N HIS A 180 4.92 -1.43 -24.48
CA HIS A 180 6.14 -2.23 -24.35
C HIS A 180 6.32 -3.25 -25.48
N ASP A 181 5.33 -3.42 -26.36
CA ASP A 181 5.33 -4.42 -27.42
C ASP A 181 5.49 -3.83 -28.83
N GLY A 182 5.71 -2.53 -28.95
CA GLY A 182 5.73 -1.85 -30.24
C GLY A 182 4.36 -1.81 -30.92
N LYS A 183 3.29 -1.98 -30.15
CA LYS A 183 1.92 -1.99 -30.65
C LYS A 183 1.24 -0.63 -30.68
N LEU A 184 1.99 0.45 -30.48
CA LEU A 184 1.45 1.77 -30.77
C LEU A 184 0.97 1.82 -32.22
N PRO A 185 -0.15 2.50 -32.47
CA PRO A 185 -0.84 2.37 -33.74
C PRO A 185 0.10 2.60 -34.93
N ALA A 186 0.11 1.63 -35.81
CA ALA A 186 0.75 1.66 -37.12
C ALA A 186 2.27 1.93 -37.07
N VAL A 187 2.99 1.21 -36.26
CA VAL A 187 4.46 1.17 -36.36
C VAL A 187 4.83 0.43 -37.62
N ASP A 188 5.41 1.12 -38.57
CA ASP A 188 6.11 0.45 -39.66
C ASP A 188 7.57 0.15 -39.27
N ASP A 189 8.22 -0.67 -40.09
CA ASP A 189 9.59 -1.13 -39.80
C ASP A 189 10.63 -0.02 -39.80
N HIS A 190 10.27 1.16 -40.28
CA HIS A 190 11.19 2.28 -40.42
C HIS A 190 11.12 3.31 -39.32
N GLY A 191 10.22 3.17 -38.34
CA GLY A 191 10.08 4.08 -37.20
C GLY A 191 9.79 5.54 -37.58
N LEU A 192 10.36 6.04 -38.68
CA LEU A 192 10.11 7.39 -39.16
C LEU A 192 8.70 7.55 -39.72
N SER A 193 8.22 6.55 -40.46
CA SER A 193 6.84 6.55 -40.96
C SER A 193 5.82 6.50 -39.87
N VAL A 194 6.12 5.77 -38.82
CA VAL A 194 5.30 5.73 -37.62
C VAL A 194 5.17 7.08 -36.98
N ARG A 195 6.28 7.78 -36.85
CA ARG A 195 6.30 9.13 -36.26
C ARG A 195 5.52 10.09 -37.15
N ALA A 196 5.71 10.02 -38.47
CA ALA A 196 4.95 10.83 -39.40
C ALA A 196 3.44 10.56 -39.28
N LYS A 197 3.06 9.29 -39.16
CA LYS A 197 1.66 8.90 -38.93
C LYS A 197 1.17 9.38 -37.58
N TYR A 198 1.98 9.26 -36.55
CA TYR A 198 1.67 9.67 -35.20
C TYR A 198 1.49 11.18 -35.10
N SER A 199 2.37 11.95 -35.74
CA SER A 199 2.27 13.40 -35.76
C SER A 199 1.07 13.91 -36.57
N ARG A 200 0.68 13.19 -37.63
CA ARG A 200 -0.47 13.57 -38.48
C ARG A 200 -1.80 13.11 -37.88
N ASN A 201 -1.81 11.93 -37.30
CA ASN A 201 -3.01 11.28 -36.77
C ASN A 201 -2.73 10.89 -35.30
N LYS A 202 -2.76 11.90 -34.44
CA LYS A 202 -2.66 11.70 -32.99
C LYS A 202 -3.61 10.59 -32.56
N PRO A 203 -3.15 9.50 -31.93
CA PRO A 203 -4.05 8.46 -31.50
C PRO A 203 -5.00 9.00 -30.43
N SER A 204 -6.26 8.64 -30.53
CA SER A 204 -7.26 9.02 -29.53
C SER A 204 -7.08 8.27 -28.21
N SER A 205 -6.41 7.11 -28.24
CA SER A 205 -6.16 6.29 -27.08
C SER A 205 -4.98 5.35 -27.29
N PHE A 206 -4.39 4.88 -26.20
CA PHE A 206 -3.40 3.82 -26.18
C PHE A 206 -4.05 2.48 -25.85
N ALA A 207 -3.46 1.38 -26.36
CA ALA A 207 -3.96 0.03 -26.12
C ALA A 207 -3.76 -0.38 -24.65
N ASN A 208 -2.61 -0.02 -24.07
CA ASN A 208 -2.26 -0.39 -22.71
C ASN A 208 -2.45 0.82 -21.77
N LYS A 209 -3.33 0.66 -20.81
CA LYS A 209 -3.57 1.63 -19.75
C LYS A 209 -3.46 0.92 -18.41
N ALA A 210 -2.84 1.55 -17.42
CA ALA A 210 -2.76 1.05 -16.06
C ALA A 210 -3.07 2.16 -15.06
N SER A 211 -3.82 1.81 -14.02
CA SER A 211 -3.77 2.56 -12.78
C SER A 211 -2.38 2.40 -12.19
N GLY A 212 -1.74 3.48 -11.82
CA GLY A 212 -0.55 3.37 -10.98
C GLY A 212 -0.92 2.70 -9.67
N GLU A 213 0.02 1.96 -9.13
CA GLU A 213 -0.13 1.32 -7.83
C GLU A 213 1.19 1.39 -7.06
N LEU A 214 1.06 1.75 -5.77
CA LEU A 214 2.10 1.66 -4.76
C LEU A 214 1.65 0.63 -3.74
N PHE A 215 2.45 -0.39 -3.45
CA PHE A 215 2.03 -1.44 -2.51
C PHE A 215 3.20 -2.05 -1.75
N LEU A 216 2.89 -2.61 -0.58
CA LEU A 216 3.85 -3.41 0.17
C LEU A 216 3.96 -4.80 -0.47
N GLY A 217 5.19 -5.24 -0.73
CA GLY A 217 5.48 -6.50 -1.39
C GLY A 217 6.58 -6.37 -2.42
N SER A 218 6.51 -7.17 -3.48
CA SER A 218 7.44 -7.11 -4.60
C SER A 218 6.75 -7.28 -5.94
N TYR A 219 7.31 -6.67 -6.97
CA TYR A 219 6.85 -6.82 -8.34
C TYR A 219 8.00 -6.77 -9.33
N ALA A 220 8.02 -7.72 -10.23
CA ALA A 220 8.91 -7.74 -11.38
C ALA A 220 8.12 -8.11 -12.63
N TYR A 221 8.62 -7.70 -13.80
CA TYR A 221 8.05 -8.03 -15.10
C TYR A 221 9.17 -8.31 -16.10
N ASP A 222 9.10 -9.46 -16.76
CA ASP A 222 10.05 -9.91 -17.79
C ASP A 222 9.37 -10.39 -19.06
N GLY A 223 8.10 -10.03 -19.22
CA GLY A 223 7.14 -10.56 -20.18
C GLY A 223 6.02 -11.34 -19.49
N SER A 224 6.18 -11.59 -18.21
CA SER A 224 5.20 -12.19 -17.31
C SER A 224 5.20 -11.45 -15.98
N ASP A 225 4.05 -11.44 -15.32
CA ASP A 225 3.89 -10.83 -14.01
C ASP A 225 4.47 -11.71 -12.90
N HIS A 226 5.33 -11.13 -12.07
CA HIS A 226 5.86 -11.74 -10.84
C HIS A 226 5.52 -10.84 -9.66
N ARG A 227 4.35 -11.04 -9.08
CA ARG A 227 3.81 -10.22 -8.00
C ARG A 227 3.72 -11.01 -6.70
N VAL A 228 4.22 -10.41 -5.62
CA VAL A 228 4.02 -10.87 -4.25
C VAL A 228 3.41 -9.73 -3.45
N ASP A 229 2.22 -9.95 -2.91
CA ASP A 229 1.50 -8.96 -2.11
C ASP A 229 1.77 -9.16 -0.63
N GLY A 230 2.13 -8.06 0.04
CA GLY A 230 2.32 -8.00 1.48
C GLY A 230 3.74 -8.22 1.95
N ILE A 231 3.95 -7.90 3.20
CA ILE A 231 5.20 -8.06 3.94
C ILE A 231 4.93 -8.80 5.26
N GLU A 232 5.93 -9.45 5.83
CA GLU A 232 5.83 -10.02 7.16
C GLU A 232 5.44 -8.94 8.18
N PHE A 233 4.46 -9.24 9.02
CA PHE A 233 3.92 -8.29 9.95
C PHE A 233 3.23 -8.98 11.12
N ALA A 234 3.64 -8.66 12.34
CA ALA A 234 3.19 -9.35 13.55
C ALA A 234 2.35 -8.48 14.50
N SER A 235 1.77 -7.38 14.01
CA SER A 235 1.00 -6.45 14.83
C SER A 235 -0.42 -6.28 14.30
N ARG A 236 -1.33 -5.85 15.16
CA ARG A 236 -2.75 -5.64 14.83
C ARG A 236 -3.13 -4.16 15.02
N PRO A 237 -2.90 -3.29 14.02
CA PRO A 237 -3.27 -1.88 14.09
C PRO A 237 -4.79 -1.70 14.15
N ALA A 238 -5.24 -0.64 14.84
CA ALA A 238 -6.64 -0.25 14.89
C ALA A 238 -7.07 0.55 13.65
N SER A 239 -6.15 1.31 13.06
CA SER A 239 -6.42 2.12 11.88
C SER A 239 -5.15 2.47 11.12
N ILE A 240 -5.32 3.01 9.92
CA ILE A 240 -4.27 3.62 9.10
C ILE A 240 -4.61 5.09 8.87
N THR A 241 -3.63 5.97 9.01
CA THR A 241 -3.72 7.39 8.65
C THR A 241 -2.74 7.70 7.53
N PHE A 242 -3.16 8.46 6.54
CA PHE A 242 -2.30 8.90 5.45
C PHE A 242 -2.65 10.30 4.96
N ASN A 243 -1.63 11.02 4.48
CA ASN A 243 -1.77 12.35 3.92
C ASN A 243 -1.64 12.29 2.40
N TYR A 244 -2.58 12.93 1.68
CA TYR A 244 -2.62 12.86 0.25
C TYR A 244 -3.15 14.11 -0.45
N SER A 245 -2.78 14.23 -1.72
CA SER A 245 -3.44 15.07 -2.71
C SER A 245 -3.89 14.20 -3.88
N TYR A 246 -5.05 14.46 -4.44
CA TYR A 246 -5.56 13.68 -5.55
C TYR A 246 -6.21 14.55 -6.62
N ALA A 247 -5.70 14.43 -7.84
CA ALA A 247 -6.19 15.09 -9.03
C ALA A 247 -6.68 14.03 -10.05
N PRO A 248 -7.96 13.67 -10.03
CA PRO A 248 -8.54 12.71 -10.96
C PRO A 248 -8.75 13.30 -12.35
N ILE A 249 -8.78 12.44 -13.34
CA ILE A 249 -9.27 12.72 -14.68
C ILE A 249 -10.64 12.07 -14.85
N SER A 250 -11.55 12.73 -15.55
CA SER A 250 -12.86 12.16 -15.94
C SER A 250 -13.67 11.58 -14.78
N GLY A 251 -13.52 12.13 -13.57
CA GLY A 251 -14.25 11.66 -12.40
C GLY A 251 -13.78 10.34 -11.82
N GLU A 252 -12.59 9.89 -12.19
CA GLU A 252 -11.99 8.69 -11.60
C GLU A 252 -11.85 8.80 -10.08
N VAL A 253 -11.82 7.67 -9.41
CA VAL A 253 -11.67 7.55 -7.96
C VAL A 253 -10.48 6.65 -7.67
N GLY A 254 -9.56 7.14 -6.86
CA GLY A 254 -8.45 6.34 -6.35
C GLY A 254 -8.90 5.36 -5.27
N LEU A 255 -8.04 4.46 -4.89
CA LEU A 255 -8.33 3.41 -3.91
C LEU A 255 -7.16 3.24 -2.94
N MET A 256 -7.48 3.16 -1.65
CA MET A 256 -6.62 2.58 -0.63
C MET A 256 -7.20 1.22 -0.21
N TYR A 257 -6.33 0.22 -0.04
CA TYR A 257 -6.67 -1.09 0.50
C TYR A 257 -5.65 -1.52 1.54
N ILE A 258 -6.13 -2.00 2.68
CA ILE A 258 -5.31 -2.59 3.74
C ILE A 258 -5.93 -3.90 4.21
N ALA A 259 -5.11 -4.92 4.45
CA ALA A 259 -5.51 -6.17 5.07
C ALA A 259 -4.41 -6.72 5.97
N VAL A 260 -4.80 -7.16 7.15
CA VAL A 260 -3.96 -7.95 8.05
C VAL A 260 -4.36 -9.41 7.90
N VAL A 261 -3.40 -10.25 7.59
CA VAL A 261 -3.60 -11.67 7.28
C VAL A 261 -2.96 -12.50 8.39
N GLY A 262 -3.63 -13.55 8.81
CA GLY A 262 -3.16 -14.49 9.82
C GLY A 262 -2.17 -15.52 9.29
N ASP A 263 -1.56 -16.26 10.20
CA ASP A 263 -0.64 -17.36 9.92
C ASP A 263 -1.30 -18.52 9.17
N ASP A 264 -2.63 -18.63 9.27
CA ASP A 264 -3.46 -19.58 8.51
C ASP A 264 -3.83 -19.09 7.09
N GLY A 265 -3.33 -17.92 6.68
CA GLY A 265 -3.62 -17.31 5.38
C GLY A 265 -4.98 -16.60 5.29
N ASN A 266 -5.79 -16.62 6.35
CA ASN A 266 -7.09 -15.94 6.38
C ASN A 266 -6.92 -14.45 6.68
N ILE A 267 -7.80 -13.62 6.09
CA ILE A 267 -7.87 -12.20 6.40
C ILE A 267 -8.46 -12.04 7.80
N LEU A 268 -7.72 -11.41 8.70
CA LEU A 268 -8.14 -11.10 10.07
C LEU A 268 -8.91 -9.78 10.15
N ALA A 269 -8.47 -8.78 9.38
CA ALA A 269 -9.12 -7.49 9.25
C ALA A 269 -8.77 -6.88 7.89
N GLU A 270 -9.73 -6.25 7.22
CA GLU A 270 -9.49 -5.51 6.00
C GLU A 270 -10.35 -4.27 5.93
N SER A 271 -9.84 -3.25 5.25
CA SER A 271 -10.59 -2.03 4.95
C SER A 271 -10.19 -1.46 3.59
N ARG A 272 -11.11 -0.71 3.00
CA ARG A 272 -10.93 0.01 1.75
C ARG A 272 -11.46 1.42 1.90
N ALA A 273 -10.81 2.36 1.22
CA ALA A 273 -11.28 3.73 1.16
C ALA A 273 -11.17 4.28 -0.25
N ASP A 274 -12.22 4.97 -0.67
CA ASP A 274 -12.24 5.74 -1.91
C ASP A 274 -11.44 7.03 -1.72
N ILE A 275 -10.48 7.26 -2.60
CA ILE A 275 -9.68 8.48 -2.62
C ILE A 275 -10.30 9.43 -3.63
N LYS A 276 -10.85 10.54 -3.13
CA LYS A 276 -11.52 11.57 -3.92
C LYS A 276 -10.65 12.81 -4.01
N THR A 277 -10.95 13.68 -4.97
CA THR A 277 -10.27 14.96 -5.17
C THR A 277 -10.02 15.68 -3.87
N ALA A 278 -8.76 16.01 -3.63
CA ALA A 278 -8.32 16.71 -2.43
C ALA A 278 -6.93 17.33 -2.62
N THR A 279 -6.61 18.30 -1.78
CA THR A 279 -5.27 18.88 -1.67
C THR A 279 -4.84 18.83 -0.21
N ASN A 280 -3.71 18.20 0.05
CA ASN A 280 -3.10 18.05 1.38
C ASN A 280 -4.12 17.59 2.45
N LYS A 281 -4.85 16.53 2.15
CA LYS A 281 -5.86 15.98 3.04
C LYS A 281 -5.28 14.82 3.84
N GLU A 282 -5.61 14.78 5.13
CA GLU A 282 -5.42 13.62 5.97
C GLU A 282 -6.67 12.73 5.94
N MET A 283 -6.47 11.42 5.88
CA MET A 283 -7.53 10.42 5.96
C MET A 283 -7.12 9.33 6.94
N THR A 284 -8.02 9.03 7.87
CA THR A 284 -7.90 7.86 8.75
C THR A 284 -8.96 6.84 8.38
N VAL A 285 -8.53 5.59 8.23
CA VAL A 285 -9.40 4.45 7.89
C VAL A 285 -9.26 3.39 8.98
N SER A 286 -10.35 3.12 9.68
CA SER A 286 -10.39 2.11 10.74
C SER A 286 -10.38 0.70 10.16
N LEU A 287 -9.71 -0.21 10.87
CA LEU A 287 -9.81 -1.63 10.67
C LEU A 287 -10.93 -2.23 11.54
N PRO A 288 -11.64 -3.26 11.07
CA PRO A 288 -12.63 -3.94 11.89
C PRO A 288 -11.97 -4.69 13.05
N THR A 289 -12.78 -5.05 14.04
CA THR A 289 -12.34 -5.85 15.18
C THR A 289 -11.75 -7.19 14.73
N TYR A 290 -10.57 -7.49 15.22
CA TYR A 290 -9.88 -8.76 14.95
C TYR A 290 -10.57 -9.94 15.63
N PRO A 291 -10.61 -11.13 15.00
CA PRO A 291 -11.05 -12.36 15.66
C PRO A 291 -10.20 -12.63 16.91
N PHE A 292 -10.83 -13.14 17.96
CA PHE A 292 -10.15 -13.42 19.23
C PHE A 292 -9.09 -14.50 19.08
N GLY A 293 -7.89 -14.26 19.60
CA GLY A 293 -6.79 -15.22 19.66
C GLY A 293 -6.09 -15.51 18.33
N LYS A 294 -6.46 -14.82 17.23
CA LYS A 294 -5.78 -14.95 15.94
C LYS A 294 -4.59 -14.03 15.85
N LYS A 295 -3.46 -14.60 15.39
CA LYS A 295 -2.21 -13.87 15.27
C LYS A 295 -1.95 -13.43 13.83
N PRO A 296 -1.48 -12.19 13.63
CA PRO A 296 -1.11 -11.68 12.32
C PRO A 296 0.23 -12.25 11.86
N SER A 297 0.40 -12.39 10.56
CA SER A 297 1.66 -12.80 9.93
C SER A 297 2.03 -11.95 8.72
N LEU A 298 1.05 -11.27 8.10
CA LEU A 298 1.27 -10.52 6.88
C LEU A 298 0.41 -9.24 6.87
N LEU A 299 1.00 -8.16 6.38
CA LEU A 299 0.29 -6.91 6.07
C LEU A 299 0.28 -6.70 4.56
N ARG A 300 -0.91 -6.53 3.99
CA ARG A 300 -1.12 -6.03 2.63
C ARG A 300 -1.59 -4.58 2.69
N LEU A 301 -0.95 -3.73 1.92
CA LEU A 301 -1.33 -2.33 1.79
C LEU A 301 -1.06 -1.88 0.37
N SER A 302 -2.05 -1.24 -0.24
CA SER A 302 -1.89 -0.67 -1.58
C SER A 302 -2.66 0.64 -1.76
N PHE A 303 -2.11 1.49 -2.62
CA PHE A 303 -2.70 2.73 -3.08
C PHE A 303 -2.73 2.73 -4.60
N LYS A 304 -3.90 2.96 -5.17
CA LYS A 304 -4.11 3.04 -6.62
C LYS A 304 -4.55 4.44 -7.02
N SER A 305 -4.00 4.93 -8.12
CA SER A 305 -4.41 6.21 -8.70
C SER A 305 -5.83 6.17 -9.27
N SER A 306 -6.36 5.00 -9.60
CA SER A 306 -7.74 4.81 -10.06
C SER A 306 -8.24 3.42 -9.78
N LYS A 307 -9.50 3.28 -9.38
CA LYS A 307 -10.21 1.99 -9.30
C LYS A 307 -10.44 1.41 -10.69
N THR A 308 -10.71 2.29 -11.65
CA THR A 308 -10.93 1.95 -13.06
C THR A 308 -10.40 3.10 -13.90
N VAL A 309 -9.40 2.82 -14.71
CA VAL A 309 -8.86 3.82 -15.64
C VAL A 309 -9.85 4.01 -16.78
N ILE A 310 -10.45 5.22 -16.84
CA ILE A 310 -11.42 5.58 -17.88
C ILE A 310 -10.66 6.04 -19.11
N ASP A 311 -9.78 7.03 -18.94
CA ASP A 311 -8.96 7.55 -20.02
C ASP A 311 -7.61 8.06 -19.51
N VAL A 312 -6.65 8.11 -20.43
CA VAL A 312 -5.36 8.77 -20.22
C VAL A 312 -5.15 9.72 -21.39
N PRO A 313 -5.09 11.02 -21.14
CA PRO A 313 -4.93 11.99 -22.21
C PRO A 313 -3.64 11.78 -22.99
N VAL A 314 -3.71 11.90 -24.29
CA VAL A 314 -2.55 11.97 -25.17
C VAL A 314 -2.19 13.46 -25.32
N PRO A 315 -1.06 13.92 -24.78
CA PRO A 315 -0.72 15.33 -24.81
C PRO A 315 -0.39 15.80 -26.24
N ASP A 316 -0.68 17.06 -26.53
CA ASP A 316 -0.47 17.62 -27.87
C ASP A 316 1.02 17.69 -28.23
N ASN A 317 1.89 17.82 -27.26
CA ASN A 317 3.34 17.84 -27.47
C ASN A 317 3.93 16.53 -28.01
N ILE A 318 3.19 15.41 -27.96
CA ILE A 318 3.60 14.18 -28.65
C ILE A 318 3.75 14.42 -30.16
N GLN A 319 2.89 15.23 -30.74
CA GLN A 319 2.99 15.55 -32.18
C GLN A 319 4.30 16.27 -32.51
N ASP A 320 4.70 17.22 -31.68
CA ASP A 320 5.95 17.97 -31.87
C ASP A 320 7.17 17.07 -31.73
N VAL A 321 7.11 16.16 -30.79
CA VAL A 321 8.18 15.20 -30.52
C VAL A 321 8.33 14.16 -31.63
N THR A 322 7.22 13.76 -32.24
CA THR A 322 7.19 12.71 -33.25
C THR A 322 7.19 13.24 -34.69
N ASN A 323 7.17 14.53 -34.88
CA ASN A 323 7.21 15.14 -36.20
C ASN A 323 8.56 14.87 -36.91
N THR A 324 8.50 14.17 -38.00
CA THR A 324 9.71 13.75 -38.75
C THR A 324 10.47 14.91 -39.36
N THR A 325 9.82 15.99 -39.70
CA THR A 325 10.46 17.16 -40.32
C THR A 325 11.22 18.01 -39.33
N GLY A 326 10.84 17.94 -38.04
CA GLY A 326 11.45 18.71 -36.97
C GLY A 326 12.30 17.88 -36.01
N LEU A 327 12.53 16.61 -36.29
CA LEU A 327 13.16 15.69 -35.31
C LEU A 327 14.67 15.89 -35.20
N SER A 328 15.30 16.34 -36.24
CA SER A 328 16.75 16.62 -36.22
C SER A 328 17.00 17.78 -35.28
N GLY A 329 17.56 17.50 -34.12
CA GLY A 329 17.90 18.50 -33.13
C GLY A 329 16.83 18.81 -32.08
N GLN A 330 15.66 18.20 -32.13
CA GLN A 330 14.70 18.33 -31.03
C GLN A 330 15.14 17.53 -29.82
N THR A 331 15.05 18.15 -28.66
CA THR A 331 15.38 17.52 -27.37
C THR A 331 14.16 17.45 -26.50
N ILE A 332 13.86 16.26 -25.99
CA ILE A 332 12.86 16.07 -24.94
C ILE A 332 13.60 15.99 -23.62
N SER A 333 13.21 16.83 -22.68
CA SER A 333 13.75 16.73 -21.34
C SER A 333 13.25 15.45 -20.66
N ALA A 334 14.03 14.91 -19.72
CA ALA A 334 13.61 13.78 -18.91
C ALA A 334 12.27 14.02 -18.20
N ASN A 335 12.02 15.28 -17.77
CA ASN A 335 10.74 15.65 -17.14
C ASN A 335 9.57 15.63 -18.12
N GLN A 336 9.75 16.08 -19.35
CA GLN A 336 8.71 15.98 -20.39
C GLN A 336 8.39 14.52 -20.68
N TYR A 337 9.41 13.68 -20.82
CA TYR A 337 9.22 12.26 -21.08
C TYR A 337 8.46 11.57 -19.94
N LYS A 338 8.84 11.85 -18.69
CA LYS A 338 8.16 11.30 -17.50
C LYS A 338 6.69 11.73 -17.38
N SER A 339 6.30 12.79 -18.06
CA SER A 339 4.96 13.39 -17.96
C SER A 339 4.07 13.10 -19.17
N LEU A 340 4.55 12.35 -20.16
CA LEU A 340 3.73 11.96 -21.31
C LEU A 340 2.71 10.89 -20.90
N CYS A 341 1.50 11.01 -21.42
CA CYS A 341 0.45 9.99 -21.27
C CYS A 341 0.11 9.66 -19.83
N VAL A 342 -0.08 10.68 -19.01
CA VAL A 342 -0.41 10.58 -17.59
C VAL A 342 -1.86 10.99 -17.36
N GLY A 343 -2.60 10.16 -16.63
CA GLY A 343 -3.97 10.39 -16.22
C GLY A 343 -4.09 10.87 -14.77
N SER A 344 -4.98 10.26 -14.01
CA SER A 344 -5.22 10.59 -12.60
C SER A 344 -3.96 10.48 -11.76
N LYS A 345 -3.75 11.45 -10.88
CA LYS A 345 -2.54 11.60 -10.07
C LYS A 345 -2.87 11.59 -8.58
N LEU A 346 -2.35 10.62 -7.85
CA LEU A 346 -2.36 10.52 -6.40
C LEU A 346 -0.97 10.83 -5.87
N THR A 347 -0.86 11.78 -4.96
CA THR A 347 0.38 12.10 -4.26
C THR A 347 0.23 11.75 -2.78
N LEU A 348 1.17 10.97 -2.25
CA LEU A 348 1.22 10.55 -0.85
C LEU A 348 2.45 11.16 -0.18
N THR A 349 2.32 11.63 1.06
CA THR A 349 3.41 12.28 1.79
C THR A 349 3.74 11.60 3.13
N ASN A 350 2.79 10.90 3.71
CA ASN A 350 2.98 10.16 4.95
C ASN A 350 1.94 9.06 5.08
N ILE A 351 2.34 7.93 5.66
CA ILE A 351 1.45 6.81 5.98
C ILE A 351 1.86 6.27 7.35
N GLU A 352 0.89 6.09 8.25
CA GLU A 352 1.12 5.67 9.62
C GLU A 352 0.03 4.69 10.09
N LEU A 353 0.41 3.68 10.86
CA LEU A 353 -0.49 2.77 11.53
C LEU A 353 -0.75 3.24 12.97
N ASN A 354 -2.01 3.17 13.42
CA ASN A 354 -2.42 3.54 14.78
C ASN A 354 -2.88 2.28 15.53
N TYR A 355 -2.55 2.25 16.82
CA TYR A 355 -2.79 1.12 17.73
C TYR A 355 -3.68 1.48 18.89
#